data_e10127b013a873b347b23d9c88d2a74a
#
_entry.id   e10127b013a873b347b23d9c88d2a74a
#
_cell.length_a   1.000
_cell.length_b   1.000
_cell.length_c   1.000
_cell.angle_alpha   90.00
_cell.angle_beta   90.00
_cell.angle_gamma   90.00
#
_symmetry.space_group_name_H-M   'P 1'
#
loop_
_entity.id
_entity.type
_entity.pdbx_description
1 polymer ?
#
loop_
_entity_poly.entity_id
_entity_poly.type
_entity_poly.pdbx_seq_one_letter_code
_entity_poly.pdbx_strand_id
1 'polypeptide(L)'
;MMKRLQLSALFFLFSLLFSFAQQSANVVFIGNSITYGALHQQRELTAPPVQCAQWLSQQEGIDTVYFKNCGRSGKTSYHFLPNAKDVIPAGDKTYFGDVVAKTRELVKDHPTLPLIFSIKLGTNDAVERKKNAHTELEAYVRNLTVIIDSLLRLWPDAHVVLNRPIYNTSDYVTKNGSIASKKSLKMMNTYYEQFSKVVAKCKSGHVHIGDTEAYNYFKKKYKTDVFEEKDAHGKSYWLHPNEQGAQKLAEFWGKALLPVLKSLKCMPVPVILTAGQSNADGRVPLADLPEELKAYQYCRWSYGSGDFETATGTFSPFAPRVAKPKIEQSWGFDAVVYKRLEQLWQRPFYVIKHTDGGTAIDPSCKASTHGLYWSADPAFLDSTTSASHGGRSLLKAFERQIDDCLPNLPKNYDIKCLIWHQGESDQKAADRYYDNLKAVVLHIRQHLVDVTGKKKYHSLPVICGTFSKDSRQRSQQVVDALYRLSGEDQNFHVVDASDLTLLRDRLHFNTDGAKTLGLRVYETMRTHKIAQ
;
A
#
# COMPACT_ATOMS: atom_id res chain seq x y z
N MET A 1 11.30 23.60 70.66
CA MET A 1 10.12 22.99 70.07
C MET A 1 10.26 23.09 68.51
N MET A 2 10.95 22.14 67.86
CA MET A 2 11.23 22.13 66.43
C MET A 2 10.18 21.24 65.74
N LYS A 3 9.35 21.82 64.88
CA LYS A 3 8.45 21.07 64.00
C LYS A 3 9.24 20.65 62.73
N ARG A 4 9.35 19.33 62.54
CA ARG A 4 9.88 18.73 61.33
C ARG A 4 8.86 18.90 60.20
N LEU A 5 9.25 19.54 59.09
CA LEU A 5 8.56 19.48 57.82
C LEU A 5 8.98 18.17 57.12
N GLN A 6 8.04 17.31 56.86
CA GLN A 6 8.22 16.17 55.96
C GLN A 6 7.90 16.64 54.54
N LEU A 7 8.94 16.65 53.69
CA LEU A 7 8.81 16.84 52.25
C LEU A 7 8.45 15.48 51.61
N SER A 8 7.22 15.34 51.17
CA SER A 8 6.79 14.18 50.37
C SER A 8 7.17 14.45 48.94
N ALA A 9 8.22 13.80 48.45
CA ALA A 9 8.60 13.79 47.02
C ALA A 9 7.63 12.86 46.27
N LEU A 10 6.72 13.47 45.51
CA LEU A 10 5.85 12.77 44.57
C LEU A 10 6.68 12.43 43.32
N PHE A 11 7.15 11.19 43.21
CA PHE A 11 7.72 10.65 41.99
C PHE A 11 6.59 10.46 40.99
N PHE A 12 6.45 11.41 40.05
CA PHE A 12 5.70 11.18 38.82
C PHE A 12 6.51 10.23 37.93
N LEU A 13 6.16 8.96 37.92
CA LEU A 13 6.58 8.02 36.90
C LEU A 13 5.89 8.41 35.57
N PHE A 14 6.57 9.18 34.76
CA PHE A 14 6.21 9.32 33.35
C PHE A 14 6.53 7.97 32.67
N SER A 15 5.57 7.07 32.63
CA SER A 15 5.58 5.95 31.73
C SER A 15 5.45 6.54 30.32
N LEU A 16 6.57 6.68 29.62
CA LEU A 16 6.63 6.85 28.18
C LEU A 16 5.98 5.61 27.57
N LEU A 17 4.68 5.68 27.34
CA LEU A 17 3.98 4.76 26.46
C LEU A 17 4.54 5.03 25.04
N PHE A 18 5.62 4.31 24.69
CA PHE A 18 5.97 4.11 23.29
C PHE A 18 4.79 3.32 22.69
N SER A 19 3.86 4.03 22.11
CA SER A 19 2.86 3.44 21.21
C SER A 19 3.65 2.89 20.03
N PHE A 20 4.08 1.64 20.11
CA PHE A 20 4.54 0.90 18.94
C PHE A 20 3.36 0.88 17.98
N ALA A 21 3.55 1.42 16.78
CA ALA A 21 2.54 1.34 15.75
C ALA A 21 2.17 -0.13 15.56
N GLN A 22 0.94 -0.49 15.91
CA GLN A 22 0.43 -1.85 15.74
C GLN A 22 0.42 -2.18 14.26
N GLN A 23 0.96 -3.33 13.90
CA GLN A 23 1.12 -3.75 12.51
C GLN A 23 0.06 -4.77 12.11
N SER A 24 -0.66 -4.51 11.03
CA SER A 24 -1.54 -5.49 10.37
C SER A 24 -0.85 -6.10 9.16
N ALA A 25 -1.31 -7.29 8.73
CA ALA A 25 -0.76 -7.97 7.55
C ALA A 25 -1.78 -8.85 6.84
N ASN A 26 -1.49 -9.14 5.58
CA ASN A 26 -2.16 -10.13 4.75
C ASN A 26 -1.36 -11.43 4.74
N VAL A 27 -1.98 -12.58 5.08
CA VAL A 27 -1.32 -13.88 5.03
C VAL A 27 -2.13 -14.87 4.20
N VAL A 28 -1.50 -15.48 3.20
CA VAL A 28 -2.11 -16.53 2.37
C VAL A 28 -1.48 -17.87 2.70
N PHE A 29 -2.27 -18.78 3.25
CA PHE A 29 -1.81 -20.12 3.61
C PHE A 29 -2.01 -21.09 2.45
N ILE A 30 -0.93 -21.61 1.90
CA ILE A 30 -0.90 -22.57 0.79
C ILE A 30 -0.48 -23.93 1.33
N GLY A 31 -1.25 -24.99 1.04
CA GLY A 31 -0.89 -26.31 1.53
C GLY A 31 -1.90 -27.40 1.18
N ASN A 32 -1.76 -28.52 1.88
CA ASN A 32 -2.57 -29.71 1.67
C ASN A 32 -3.79 -29.79 2.64
N SER A 33 -4.24 -31.03 2.96
CA SER A 33 -5.37 -31.28 3.86
C SER A 33 -5.16 -30.74 5.29
N ILE A 34 -3.92 -30.70 5.78
CA ILE A 34 -3.60 -30.16 7.11
C ILE A 34 -3.84 -28.65 7.11
N THR A 35 -3.37 -27.94 6.10
CA THR A 35 -3.64 -26.51 5.94
C THR A 35 -5.14 -26.24 5.71
N TYR A 36 -5.82 -27.11 4.95
CA TYR A 36 -7.26 -27.03 4.72
C TYR A 36 -8.07 -27.14 6.02
N GLY A 37 -7.60 -27.87 7.02
CA GLY A 37 -8.33 -28.24 8.23
C GLY A 37 -9.24 -29.44 8.00
N ALA A 38 -8.72 -30.48 7.33
CA ALA A 38 -9.51 -31.70 7.09
C ALA A 38 -9.91 -32.36 8.42
N LEU A 39 -11.11 -32.92 8.45
CA LEU A 39 -11.80 -33.53 9.59
C LEU A 39 -12.33 -32.54 10.66
N HIS A 40 -11.99 -31.28 10.60
CA HIS A 40 -12.62 -30.30 11.48
C HIS A 40 -14.07 -30.04 11.09
N GLN A 41 -14.98 -30.13 12.05
CA GLN A 41 -16.42 -29.87 11.83
C GLN A 41 -16.68 -28.38 11.58
N GLN A 42 -16.06 -27.49 12.37
CA GLN A 42 -16.13 -26.03 12.24
C GLN A 42 -14.79 -25.48 11.71
N ARG A 43 -14.42 -25.90 10.50
CA ARG A 43 -13.14 -25.58 9.89
C ARG A 43 -12.86 -24.08 9.79
N GLU A 44 -13.88 -23.27 9.58
CA GLU A 44 -13.81 -21.81 9.52
C GLU A 44 -13.40 -21.18 10.86
N LEU A 45 -13.49 -21.93 11.97
CA LEU A 45 -13.07 -21.48 13.30
C LEU A 45 -11.82 -22.20 13.80
N THR A 46 -11.63 -23.47 13.44
CA THR A 46 -10.64 -24.34 14.11
C THR A 46 -9.50 -24.81 13.21
N ALA A 47 -9.52 -24.53 11.88
CA ALA A 47 -8.43 -24.89 10.99
C ALA A 47 -7.12 -24.17 11.37
N PRO A 48 -5.93 -24.79 11.19
CA PRO A 48 -4.64 -24.20 11.56
C PRO A 48 -4.40 -22.78 11.05
N PRO A 49 -4.74 -22.40 9.80
CA PRO A 49 -4.62 -21.01 9.33
C PRO A 49 -5.44 -20.00 10.13
N VAL A 50 -6.66 -20.35 10.53
CA VAL A 50 -7.55 -19.50 11.34
C VAL A 50 -6.93 -19.25 12.70
N GLN A 51 -6.57 -20.34 13.38
CA GLN A 51 -5.92 -20.30 14.69
C GLN A 51 -4.60 -19.53 14.65
N CYS A 52 -3.82 -19.66 13.56
CA CYS A 52 -2.57 -18.94 13.37
C CYS A 52 -2.79 -17.42 13.24
N ALA A 53 -3.76 -17.00 12.44
CA ALA A 53 -4.10 -15.58 12.30
C ALA A 53 -4.58 -14.99 13.64
N GLN A 54 -5.40 -15.73 14.38
CA GLN A 54 -5.86 -15.33 15.72
C GLN A 54 -4.70 -15.23 16.71
N TRP A 55 -3.81 -16.24 16.76
CA TRP A 55 -2.64 -16.24 17.63
C TRP A 55 -1.72 -15.04 17.32
N LEU A 56 -1.47 -14.75 16.04
CA LEU A 56 -0.65 -13.61 15.62
C LEU A 56 -1.27 -12.27 16.02
N SER A 57 -2.59 -12.12 15.87
CA SER A 57 -3.30 -10.88 16.26
C SER A 57 -3.33 -10.63 17.78
N GLN A 58 -2.94 -11.62 18.59
CA GLN A 58 -2.79 -11.49 20.04
C GLN A 58 -1.35 -11.11 20.45
N GLN A 59 -0.40 -11.05 19.51
CA GLN A 59 0.99 -10.75 19.84
C GLN A 59 1.22 -9.24 19.96
N GLU A 60 2.11 -8.85 20.87
CA GLU A 60 2.50 -7.46 21.06
C GLU A 60 3.02 -6.84 19.76
N GLY A 61 2.49 -5.67 19.41
CA GLY A 61 2.83 -4.94 18.20
C GLY A 61 2.12 -5.42 16.92
N ILE A 62 1.23 -6.41 17.03
CA ILE A 62 0.37 -6.85 15.92
C ILE A 62 -1.08 -6.41 16.23
N ASP A 63 -1.74 -5.81 15.23
CA ASP A 63 -3.15 -5.41 15.31
C ASP A 63 -4.04 -6.53 14.76
N THR A 64 -4.01 -6.73 13.45
CA THR A 64 -4.88 -7.70 12.78
C THR A 64 -4.13 -8.45 11.69
N VAL A 65 -4.30 -9.75 11.62
CA VAL A 65 -3.84 -10.58 10.52
C VAL A 65 -5.04 -11.04 9.69
N TYR A 66 -5.17 -10.43 8.51
CA TYR A 66 -6.15 -10.85 7.51
C TYR A 66 -5.59 -12.04 6.73
N PHE A 67 -6.41 -13.04 6.41
CA PHE A 67 -5.88 -14.23 5.79
C PHE A 67 -6.82 -14.89 4.78
N LYS A 68 -6.24 -15.72 3.92
CA LYS A 68 -6.95 -16.67 3.06
C LYS A 68 -6.36 -18.07 3.22
N ASN A 69 -7.25 -19.05 3.43
CA ASN A 69 -6.88 -20.46 3.44
C ASN A 69 -6.98 -21.03 2.02
N CYS A 70 -5.84 -21.36 1.42
CA CYS A 70 -5.69 -22.00 0.12
C CYS A 70 -5.26 -23.47 0.23
N GLY A 71 -5.48 -24.12 1.38
CA GLY A 71 -5.28 -25.55 1.57
C GLY A 71 -6.19 -26.38 0.67
N ARG A 72 -5.67 -27.53 0.16
CA ARG A 72 -6.42 -28.47 -0.68
C ARG A 72 -6.09 -29.92 -0.32
N SER A 73 -7.10 -30.69 0.11
CA SER A 73 -6.91 -32.07 0.56
C SER A 73 -6.37 -32.96 -0.55
N GLY A 74 -5.39 -33.79 -0.21
CA GLY A 74 -4.78 -34.76 -1.12
C GLY A 74 -3.85 -34.18 -2.18
N LYS A 75 -3.59 -32.86 -2.18
CA LYS A 75 -2.82 -32.21 -3.25
C LYS A 75 -1.34 -32.12 -2.93
N THR A 76 -0.50 -32.25 -3.97
CA THR A 76 0.96 -32.21 -3.98
C THR A 76 1.45 -30.86 -4.50
N SER A 77 2.77 -30.63 -4.49
CA SER A 77 3.40 -29.43 -5.06
C SER A 77 3.05 -29.23 -6.55
N TYR A 78 2.87 -30.30 -7.32
CA TYR A 78 2.47 -30.22 -8.73
C TYR A 78 1.13 -29.48 -8.94
N HIS A 79 0.18 -29.67 -8.04
CA HIS A 79 -1.15 -29.06 -8.17
C HIS A 79 -1.16 -27.54 -7.95
N PHE A 80 -0.08 -26.99 -7.43
CA PHE A 80 0.10 -25.56 -7.20
C PHE A 80 1.03 -24.87 -8.21
N LEU A 81 1.47 -25.61 -9.25
CA LEU A 81 2.22 -24.99 -10.36
C LEU A 81 1.31 -24.11 -11.23
N PRO A 82 1.81 -22.99 -11.76
CA PRO A 82 1.06 -22.13 -12.69
C PRO A 82 0.56 -22.87 -13.93
N ASN A 83 1.39 -23.78 -14.46
CA ASN A 83 1.12 -24.59 -15.65
C ASN A 83 1.37 -26.07 -15.35
N ALA A 84 0.39 -26.72 -14.76
CA ALA A 84 0.54 -28.11 -14.29
C ALA A 84 -0.26 -29.15 -15.09
N LYS A 85 -0.95 -28.75 -16.18
CA LYS A 85 -1.85 -29.66 -16.91
C LYS A 85 -1.18 -30.94 -17.39
N ASP A 86 0.10 -30.87 -17.76
CA ASP A 86 0.84 -32.01 -18.32
C ASP A 86 1.53 -32.89 -17.26
N VAL A 87 1.52 -32.47 -15.97
CA VAL A 87 2.26 -33.14 -14.89
C VAL A 87 1.36 -33.65 -13.75
N ILE A 88 0.06 -33.37 -13.80
CA ILE A 88 -0.93 -33.91 -12.89
C ILE A 88 -1.81 -34.94 -13.62
N PRO A 89 -2.46 -35.88 -12.90
CA PRO A 89 -3.35 -36.86 -13.52
C PRO A 89 -4.42 -36.20 -14.36
N ALA A 90 -4.75 -36.82 -15.50
CA ALA A 90 -5.82 -36.33 -16.36
C ALA A 90 -7.15 -36.20 -15.59
N GLY A 91 -7.80 -35.04 -15.73
CA GLY A 91 -9.02 -34.69 -14.99
C GLY A 91 -8.80 -34.10 -13.60
N ASP A 92 -7.55 -34.04 -13.10
CA ASP A 92 -7.24 -33.36 -11.84
C ASP A 92 -7.13 -31.83 -12.05
N LYS A 93 -7.37 -31.04 -10.98
CA LYS A 93 -7.39 -29.57 -11.04
C LYS A 93 -6.11 -28.98 -10.53
N THR A 94 -5.67 -27.89 -11.14
CA THR A 94 -4.62 -27.00 -10.63
C THR A 94 -5.23 -25.93 -9.72
N TYR A 95 -4.48 -25.45 -8.75
CA TYR A 95 -4.96 -24.51 -7.73
C TYR A 95 -4.14 -23.22 -7.64
N PHE A 96 -3.12 -23.04 -8.48
CA PHE A 96 -2.37 -21.79 -8.52
C PHE A 96 -3.29 -20.59 -8.87
N GLY A 97 -4.19 -20.77 -9.83
CA GLY A 97 -5.18 -19.74 -10.19
C GLY A 97 -6.10 -19.37 -9.03
N ASP A 98 -6.53 -20.36 -8.22
CA ASP A 98 -7.34 -20.11 -7.01
C ASP A 98 -6.55 -19.33 -5.96
N VAL A 99 -5.25 -19.64 -5.78
CA VAL A 99 -4.36 -18.88 -4.88
C VAL A 99 -4.26 -17.44 -5.35
N VAL A 100 -4.03 -17.21 -6.65
CA VAL A 100 -3.94 -15.86 -7.23
C VAL A 100 -5.24 -15.08 -7.05
N ALA A 101 -6.38 -15.70 -7.33
CA ALA A 101 -7.70 -15.05 -7.18
C ALA A 101 -7.97 -14.61 -5.74
N LYS A 102 -7.77 -15.53 -4.77
CA LYS A 102 -7.95 -15.23 -3.34
C LYS A 102 -6.95 -14.21 -2.81
N THR A 103 -5.72 -14.22 -3.31
CA THR A 103 -4.71 -13.22 -2.95
C THR A 103 -5.11 -11.85 -3.47
N ARG A 104 -5.58 -11.75 -4.72
CA ARG A 104 -6.08 -10.47 -5.29
C ARG A 104 -7.25 -9.92 -4.50
N GLU A 105 -8.20 -10.75 -4.11
CA GLU A 105 -9.31 -10.36 -3.24
C GLU A 105 -8.79 -9.78 -1.91
N LEU A 106 -7.91 -10.51 -1.21
CA LEU A 106 -7.34 -10.08 0.06
C LEU A 106 -6.57 -8.76 -0.05
N VAL A 107 -5.73 -8.61 -1.07
CA VAL A 107 -4.95 -7.39 -1.32
C VAL A 107 -5.86 -6.23 -1.75
N LYS A 108 -6.96 -6.49 -2.48
CA LYS A 108 -7.94 -5.46 -2.83
C LYS A 108 -8.60 -4.86 -1.58
N ASP A 109 -8.93 -5.72 -0.61
CA ASP A 109 -9.57 -5.29 0.64
C ASP A 109 -8.57 -4.58 1.59
N HIS A 110 -7.29 -4.99 1.55
CA HIS A 110 -6.21 -4.49 2.42
C HIS A 110 -4.93 -4.15 1.64
N PRO A 111 -4.98 -3.18 0.72
CA PRO A 111 -3.93 -3.01 -0.31
C PRO A 111 -2.61 -2.42 0.21
N THR A 112 -2.59 -1.84 1.40
CA THR A 112 -1.40 -1.22 2.01
C THR A 112 -0.68 -2.13 3.00
N LEU A 113 -1.28 -3.29 3.29
CA LEU A 113 -0.70 -4.23 4.24
C LEU A 113 0.32 -5.14 3.58
N PRO A 114 1.42 -5.46 4.27
CA PRO A 114 2.40 -6.41 3.76
C PRO A 114 1.75 -7.77 3.50
N LEU A 115 2.19 -8.45 2.44
CA LEU A 115 1.68 -9.76 2.02
C LEU A 115 2.71 -10.84 2.32
N ILE A 116 2.25 -11.92 2.97
CA ILE A 116 3.06 -13.11 3.24
C ILE A 116 2.35 -14.35 2.72
N PHE A 117 3.07 -15.21 2.01
CA PHE A 117 2.64 -16.54 1.65
C PHE A 117 3.25 -17.56 2.61
N SER A 118 2.44 -18.27 3.37
CA SER A 118 2.84 -19.37 4.25
C SER A 118 2.60 -20.69 3.55
N ILE A 119 3.67 -21.37 3.10
CA ILE A 119 3.59 -22.57 2.28
C ILE A 119 3.94 -23.80 3.13
N LYS A 120 3.04 -24.81 3.14
CA LYS A 120 3.27 -26.11 3.76
C LYS A 120 2.84 -27.25 2.82
N LEU A 121 3.75 -27.68 1.98
CA LEU A 121 3.59 -28.79 1.03
C LEU A 121 4.63 -29.90 1.34
N GLY A 122 4.47 -31.09 0.75
CA GLY A 122 5.43 -32.18 0.88
C GLY A 122 4.86 -33.47 1.49
N THR A 123 3.81 -33.38 2.34
CA THR A 123 3.20 -34.57 2.93
C THR A 123 2.65 -35.53 1.87
N ASN A 124 1.89 -35.00 0.90
CA ASN A 124 1.31 -35.79 -0.18
C ASN A 124 2.32 -36.08 -1.31
N ASP A 125 3.37 -35.29 -1.43
CA ASP A 125 4.47 -35.49 -2.36
C ASP A 125 5.30 -36.74 -1.98
N ALA A 126 5.41 -37.01 -0.69
CA ALA A 126 6.19 -38.14 -0.16
C ALA A 126 5.45 -39.48 -0.21
N VAL A 127 4.12 -39.48 -0.45
CA VAL A 127 3.30 -40.69 -0.41
C VAL A 127 3.27 -41.36 -1.78
N GLU A 128 3.39 -42.68 -1.80
CA GLU A 128 3.25 -43.51 -3.00
C GLU A 128 1.77 -43.67 -3.36
N ARG A 129 1.41 -43.64 -4.65
CA ARG A 129 0.08 -43.86 -5.19
C ARG A 129 0.12 -45.02 -6.20
N LYS A 130 -1.01 -45.75 -6.35
CA LYS A 130 -1.10 -46.97 -7.20
C LYS A 130 -0.50 -46.82 -8.61
N LYS A 131 -0.37 -45.60 -9.16
CA LYS A 131 0.17 -45.34 -10.50
C LYS A 131 1.37 -44.39 -10.52
N ASN A 132 1.71 -43.75 -9.41
CA ASN A 132 2.77 -42.75 -9.35
C ASN A 132 3.61 -42.97 -8.09
N ALA A 133 4.92 -43.07 -8.26
CA ALA A 133 5.88 -42.97 -7.16
C ALA A 133 5.71 -41.61 -6.42
N HIS A 134 6.34 -41.49 -5.26
CA HIS A 134 6.51 -40.20 -4.59
C HIS A 134 7.13 -39.17 -5.55
N THR A 135 6.89 -37.87 -5.30
CA THR A 135 7.56 -36.81 -6.06
C THR A 135 9.07 -36.89 -5.89
N GLU A 136 9.80 -36.97 -7.00
CA GLU A 136 11.26 -36.98 -6.96
C GLU A 136 11.80 -35.72 -6.32
N LEU A 137 12.93 -35.83 -5.59
CA LEU A 137 13.49 -34.72 -4.81
C LEU A 137 13.75 -33.45 -5.62
N GLU A 138 14.37 -33.64 -6.81
CA GLU A 138 14.65 -32.53 -7.71
C GLU A 138 13.38 -31.89 -8.27
N ALA A 139 12.35 -32.69 -8.55
CA ALA A 139 11.04 -32.19 -8.98
C ALA A 139 10.35 -31.41 -7.87
N TYR A 140 10.42 -31.85 -6.62
CA TYR A 140 9.88 -31.14 -5.48
C TYR A 140 10.54 -29.76 -5.29
N VAL A 141 11.88 -29.71 -5.32
CA VAL A 141 12.65 -28.45 -5.24
C VAL A 141 12.29 -27.52 -6.39
N ARG A 142 12.23 -28.05 -7.63
CA ARG A 142 11.83 -27.27 -8.81
C ARG A 142 10.40 -26.72 -8.67
N ASN A 143 9.46 -27.55 -8.22
CA ASN A 143 8.06 -27.15 -8.06
C ASN A 143 7.92 -26.00 -7.05
N LEU A 144 8.55 -26.11 -5.87
CA LEU A 144 8.54 -25.04 -4.87
C LEU A 144 9.16 -23.76 -5.43
N THR A 145 10.31 -23.85 -6.10
CA THR A 145 10.96 -22.68 -6.71
C THR A 145 10.04 -22.00 -7.73
N VAL A 146 9.42 -22.77 -8.63
CA VAL A 146 8.49 -22.21 -9.64
C VAL A 146 7.26 -21.55 -9.00
N ILE A 147 6.68 -22.16 -7.96
CA ILE A 147 5.56 -21.59 -7.22
C ILE A 147 5.97 -20.24 -6.60
N ILE A 148 7.09 -20.21 -5.88
CA ILE A 148 7.60 -19.02 -5.21
C ILE A 148 7.92 -17.91 -6.20
N ASP A 149 8.69 -18.18 -7.25
CA ASP A 149 9.06 -17.20 -8.27
C ASP A 149 7.83 -16.63 -8.98
N SER A 150 6.80 -17.47 -9.20
CA SER A 150 5.56 -17.04 -9.82
C SER A 150 4.74 -16.12 -8.90
N LEU A 151 4.71 -16.40 -7.60
CA LEU A 151 4.06 -15.54 -6.61
C LEU A 151 4.80 -14.21 -6.48
N LEU A 152 6.13 -14.23 -6.36
CA LEU A 152 6.95 -13.02 -6.24
C LEU A 152 6.99 -12.19 -7.53
N ARG A 153 6.76 -12.80 -8.71
CA ARG A 153 6.56 -12.04 -9.95
C ARG A 153 5.26 -11.25 -9.95
N LEU A 154 4.19 -11.82 -9.38
CA LEU A 154 2.88 -11.15 -9.25
C LEU A 154 2.85 -10.12 -8.12
N TRP A 155 3.58 -10.38 -7.04
CA TRP A 155 3.69 -9.52 -5.85
C TRP A 155 5.16 -9.42 -5.43
N PRO A 156 5.95 -8.52 -6.05
CA PRO A 156 7.40 -8.42 -5.83
C PRO A 156 7.80 -8.13 -4.38
N ASP A 157 6.96 -7.40 -3.65
CA ASP A 157 7.20 -7.03 -2.25
C ASP A 157 6.65 -8.05 -1.24
N ALA A 158 6.05 -9.15 -1.72
CA ALA A 158 5.56 -10.20 -0.82
C ALA A 158 6.70 -11.02 -0.24
N HIS A 159 6.46 -11.59 0.94
CA HIS A 159 7.37 -12.56 1.56
C HIS A 159 6.80 -13.96 1.50
N VAL A 160 7.67 -14.96 1.48
CA VAL A 160 7.30 -16.38 1.46
C VAL A 160 7.95 -17.08 2.63
N VAL A 161 7.16 -17.85 3.39
CA VAL A 161 7.63 -18.65 4.54
C VAL A 161 7.34 -20.11 4.27
N LEU A 162 8.40 -20.93 4.23
CA LEU A 162 8.33 -22.37 3.96
C LEU A 162 8.29 -23.15 5.27
N ASN A 163 7.16 -23.81 5.56
CA ASN A 163 6.97 -24.60 6.78
C ASN A 163 7.20 -26.08 6.51
N ARG A 164 7.96 -26.72 7.40
CA ARG A 164 8.22 -28.16 7.38
C ARG A 164 6.90 -28.94 7.52
N PRO A 165 6.66 -30.00 6.73
CA PRO A 165 5.55 -30.93 6.99
C PRO A 165 5.64 -31.52 8.39
N ILE A 166 4.51 -31.65 9.07
CA ILE A 166 4.47 -32.26 10.42
C ILE A 166 4.59 -33.77 10.34
N TYR A 167 4.98 -34.40 11.46
CA TYR A 167 4.99 -35.84 11.59
C TYR A 167 3.59 -36.44 11.42
N ASN A 168 3.51 -37.54 10.73
CA ASN A 168 2.38 -38.45 10.65
C ASN A 168 2.85 -39.89 10.80
N THR A 169 2.00 -40.83 11.17
CA THR A 169 2.36 -42.23 11.28
C THR A 169 2.65 -42.83 9.89
N SER A 170 3.33 -43.96 9.86
CA SER A 170 3.61 -44.75 8.65
C SER A 170 2.85 -46.07 8.64
N ASP A 171 3.01 -46.81 7.56
CA ASP A 171 2.51 -48.17 7.38
C ASP A 171 0.96 -48.26 7.36
N TYR A 172 0.33 -47.34 6.63
CA TYR A 172 -1.10 -47.33 6.36
C TYR A 172 -1.42 -47.07 4.88
N VAL A 173 -2.58 -47.51 4.45
CA VAL A 173 -3.11 -47.28 3.09
C VAL A 173 -4.40 -46.51 3.19
N THR A 174 -4.42 -45.28 2.69
CA THR A 174 -5.63 -44.46 2.71
C THR A 174 -6.76 -45.09 1.86
N LYS A 175 -8.02 -44.72 2.11
CA LYS A 175 -9.20 -45.20 1.35
C LYS A 175 -9.09 -44.95 -0.16
N ASN A 176 -8.35 -43.91 -0.59
CA ASN A 176 -8.08 -43.65 -2.00
C ASN A 176 -6.83 -44.35 -2.55
N GLY A 177 -6.25 -45.30 -1.79
CA GLY A 177 -5.15 -46.13 -2.20
C GLY A 177 -3.76 -45.48 -2.14
N SER A 178 -3.60 -44.37 -1.43
CA SER A 178 -2.28 -43.78 -1.17
C SER A 178 -1.58 -44.56 -0.04
N ILE A 179 -0.30 -44.88 -0.23
CA ILE A 179 0.51 -45.69 0.69
C ILE A 179 1.50 -44.79 1.43
N ALA A 180 1.35 -44.66 2.74
CA ALA A 180 2.30 -43.99 3.62
C ALA A 180 3.17 -45.02 4.31
N SER A 181 4.45 -45.07 4.00
CA SER A 181 5.46 -46.00 4.50
C SER A 181 6.55 -45.28 5.30
N LYS A 182 7.45 -46.06 5.95
CA LYS A 182 8.67 -45.49 6.54
C LYS A 182 9.52 -44.76 5.50
N LYS A 183 9.50 -45.22 4.23
CA LYS A 183 10.16 -44.53 3.11
C LYS A 183 9.53 -43.18 2.85
N SER A 184 8.19 -43.06 2.91
CA SER A 184 7.48 -41.78 2.77
C SER A 184 7.89 -40.78 3.86
N LEU A 185 7.99 -41.21 5.13
CA LEU A 185 8.48 -40.34 6.22
C LEU A 185 9.92 -39.88 5.99
N LYS A 186 10.82 -40.79 5.54
CA LYS A 186 12.20 -40.44 5.19
C LYS A 186 12.22 -39.41 4.06
N MET A 187 11.45 -39.61 3.01
CA MET A 187 11.35 -38.69 1.87
C MET A 187 10.84 -37.31 2.30
N MET A 188 9.82 -37.25 3.15
CA MET A 188 9.30 -35.98 3.67
C MET A 188 10.36 -35.18 4.44
N ASN A 189 11.23 -35.86 5.21
CA ASN A 189 12.35 -35.20 5.88
C ASN A 189 13.42 -34.75 4.87
N THR A 190 13.70 -35.56 3.85
CA THR A 190 14.64 -35.18 2.79
C THR A 190 14.16 -33.95 2.02
N TYR A 191 12.84 -33.77 1.81
CA TYR A 191 12.27 -32.53 1.23
C TYR A 191 12.58 -31.32 2.09
N TYR A 192 12.38 -31.40 3.39
CA TYR A 192 12.68 -30.32 4.31
C TYR A 192 14.17 -29.92 4.27
N GLU A 193 15.08 -30.89 4.21
CA GLU A 193 16.53 -30.66 4.11
C GLU A 193 16.92 -29.84 2.87
N GLN A 194 16.04 -29.75 1.86
CA GLN A 194 16.29 -28.96 0.64
C GLN A 194 15.78 -27.51 0.75
N PHE A 195 15.12 -27.10 1.83
CA PHE A 195 14.56 -25.75 1.92
C PHE A 195 15.62 -24.65 1.75
N SER A 196 16.83 -24.83 2.29
CA SER A 196 17.95 -23.90 2.07
C SER A 196 18.32 -23.77 0.60
N LYS A 197 18.26 -24.87 -0.18
CA LYS A 197 18.50 -24.84 -1.62
C LYS A 197 17.37 -24.13 -2.37
N VAL A 198 16.12 -24.31 -1.96
CA VAL A 198 14.98 -23.58 -2.53
C VAL A 198 15.15 -22.08 -2.30
N VAL A 199 15.45 -21.66 -1.06
CA VAL A 199 15.71 -20.27 -0.71
C VAL A 199 16.85 -19.67 -1.55
N ALA A 200 17.96 -20.40 -1.68
CA ALA A 200 19.11 -19.95 -2.48
C ALA A 200 18.79 -19.81 -3.98
N LYS A 201 17.95 -20.69 -4.54
CA LYS A 201 17.55 -20.65 -5.95
C LYS A 201 16.64 -19.47 -6.27
N CYS A 202 15.74 -19.09 -5.36
CA CYS A 202 14.83 -17.97 -5.56
C CYS A 202 15.53 -16.60 -5.60
N LYS A 203 16.82 -16.51 -5.21
CA LYS A 203 17.64 -15.28 -5.24
C LYS A 203 16.95 -14.03 -4.67
N SER A 204 16.02 -14.22 -3.75
CA SER A 204 15.22 -13.17 -3.14
C SER A 204 15.42 -13.20 -1.63
N GLY A 205 15.73 -12.06 -1.04
CA GLY A 205 15.73 -11.87 0.41
C GLY A 205 14.34 -12.02 1.07
N HIS A 206 13.30 -12.23 0.27
CA HIS A 206 11.92 -12.35 0.71
C HIS A 206 11.47 -13.81 0.99
N VAL A 207 12.35 -14.80 0.83
CA VAL A 207 12.03 -16.22 1.08
C VAL A 207 12.68 -16.68 2.37
N HIS A 208 11.88 -17.21 3.28
CA HIS A 208 12.29 -17.59 4.63
C HIS A 208 11.97 -19.06 4.91
N ILE A 209 12.82 -19.71 5.71
CA ILE A 209 12.50 -21.00 6.32
C ILE A 209 11.63 -20.72 7.56
N GLY A 210 10.44 -21.31 7.60
CA GLY A 210 9.45 -21.11 8.64
C GLY A 210 9.56 -22.12 9.78
N ASP A 211 8.41 -22.68 10.18
CA ASP A 211 8.36 -23.67 11.25
C ASP A 211 9.12 -24.96 10.89
N THR A 212 9.97 -25.38 11.80
CA THR A 212 10.74 -26.64 11.72
C THR A 212 10.51 -27.56 12.91
N GLU A 213 9.89 -27.06 13.97
CA GLU A 213 9.80 -27.71 15.28
C GLU A 213 8.51 -28.52 15.46
N ALA A 214 7.44 -28.13 14.80
CA ALA A 214 6.16 -28.83 14.86
C ALA A 214 6.29 -30.32 14.52
N TYR A 215 7.20 -30.70 13.61
CA TYR A 215 7.46 -32.10 13.29
C TYR A 215 7.83 -32.91 14.54
N ASN A 216 8.75 -32.42 15.36
CA ASN A 216 9.23 -33.12 16.56
C ASN A 216 8.14 -33.11 17.67
N TYR A 217 7.37 -32.06 17.76
CA TYR A 217 6.22 -32.00 18.67
C TYR A 217 5.20 -33.08 18.32
N PHE A 218 4.72 -33.12 17.07
CA PHE A 218 3.72 -34.11 16.63
C PHE A 218 4.23 -35.53 16.67
N LYS A 219 5.55 -35.76 16.47
CA LYS A 219 6.15 -37.10 16.65
C LYS A 219 5.98 -37.63 18.08
N LYS A 220 5.94 -36.73 19.08
CA LYS A 220 5.72 -37.10 20.49
C LYS A 220 4.25 -37.12 20.88
N LYS A 221 3.43 -36.27 20.26
CA LYS A 221 2.05 -35.98 20.68
C LYS A 221 0.95 -36.43 19.71
N TYR A 222 1.29 -37.21 18.68
CA TYR A 222 0.31 -37.59 17.64
C TYR A 222 -0.92 -38.33 18.18
N LYS A 223 -0.81 -39.11 19.27
CA LYS A 223 -1.96 -39.83 19.85
C LYS A 223 -2.99 -38.93 20.55
N THR A 224 -2.58 -37.74 20.98
CA THR A 224 -3.45 -36.79 21.70
C THR A 224 -3.90 -35.64 20.82
N ASP A 225 -3.04 -35.18 19.92
CA ASP A 225 -3.20 -33.93 19.19
C ASP A 225 -3.52 -34.13 17.68
N VAL A 226 -3.64 -35.41 17.26
CA VAL A 226 -3.99 -35.77 15.89
C VAL A 226 -5.19 -36.70 15.93
N PHE A 227 -6.13 -36.57 14.98
CA PHE A 227 -7.25 -37.47 14.87
C PHE A 227 -6.79 -38.92 14.65
N GLU A 228 -7.41 -39.85 15.34
CA GLU A 228 -7.30 -41.26 15.00
C GLU A 228 -8.18 -41.56 13.79
N GLU A 229 -7.55 -41.94 12.69
CA GLU A 229 -8.21 -42.27 11.44
C GLU A 229 -8.09 -43.78 11.17
N LYS A 230 -9.02 -44.34 10.41
CA LYS A 230 -8.98 -45.71 9.97
C LYS A 230 -8.60 -45.78 8.49
N ASP A 231 -7.59 -46.61 8.19
CA ASP A 231 -7.11 -46.84 6.84
C ASP A 231 -8.08 -47.77 6.03
N ALA A 232 -7.71 -48.12 4.81
CA ALA A 232 -8.50 -48.99 3.94
C ALA A 232 -8.71 -50.39 4.52
N HIS A 233 -7.88 -50.83 5.48
CA HIS A 233 -7.90 -52.12 6.14
C HIS A 233 -8.40 -52.05 7.59
N GLY A 234 -8.92 -50.89 8.04
CA GLY A 234 -9.38 -50.65 9.40
C GLY A 234 -8.29 -50.42 10.44
N LYS A 235 -7.02 -50.30 10.02
CA LYS A 235 -5.88 -50.02 10.90
C LYS A 235 -5.87 -48.55 11.28
N SER A 236 -5.57 -48.26 12.55
CA SER A 236 -5.44 -46.87 13.04
C SER A 236 -4.20 -46.20 12.50
N TYR A 237 -4.35 -44.95 12.08
CA TYR A 237 -3.23 -44.06 11.74
C TYR A 237 -3.56 -42.62 12.17
N TRP A 238 -2.56 -41.74 12.22
CA TRP A 238 -2.67 -40.37 12.69
C TRP A 238 -1.99 -39.45 11.67
N LEU A 239 -2.77 -38.58 11.02
CA LEU A 239 -2.32 -37.68 9.95
C LEU A 239 -2.78 -36.23 10.14
N HIS A 240 -4.05 -36.03 10.44
CA HIS A 240 -4.66 -34.69 10.52
C HIS A 240 -4.74 -34.22 11.96
N PRO A 241 -4.16 -33.05 12.32
CA PRO A 241 -4.32 -32.46 13.65
C PRO A 241 -5.80 -32.34 14.04
N ASN A 242 -6.13 -32.68 15.27
CA ASN A 242 -7.42 -32.34 15.86
C ASN A 242 -7.43 -30.86 16.29
N GLU A 243 -8.48 -30.38 16.94
CA GLU A 243 -8.59 -28.96 17.31
C GLU A 243 -7.44 -28.49 18.20
N GLN A 244 -7.05 -29.28 19.20
CA GLN A 244 -5.90 -29.01 20.06
C GLN A 244 -4.60 -29.01 19.27
N GLY A 245 -4.41 -29.99 18.38
CA GLY A 245 -3.25 -30.06 17.50
C GLY A 245 -3.20 -28.89 16.51
N ALA A 246 -4.35 -28.44 16.01
CA ALA A 246 -4.43 -27.27 15.14
C ALA A 246 -4.01 -25.98 15.87
N GLN A 247 -4.39 -25.80 17.13
CA GLN A 247 -3.92 -24.68 17.96
C GLN A 247 -2.40 -24.74 18.14
N LYS A 248 -1.85 -25.93 18.43
CA LYS A 248 -0.39 -26.09 18.57
C LYS A 248 0.35 -25.83 17.27
N LEU A 249 -0.16 -26.33 16.14
CA LEU A 249 0.43 -26.07 14.83
C LEU A 249 0.38 -24.58 14.48
N ALA A 250 -0.73 -23.93 14.81
CA ALA A 250 -0.92 -22.49 14.65
C ALA A 250 0.10 -21.66 15.46
N GLU A 251 0.39 -22.07 16.69
CA GLU A 251 1.43 -21.45 17.53
C GLU A 251 2.82 -21.59 16.89
N PHE A 252 3.19 -22.77 16.37
CA PHE A 252 4.46 -22.97 15.68
C PHE A 252 4.58 -22.12 14.41
N TRP A 253 3.53 -22.10 13.58
CA TRP A 253 3.50 -21.25 12.39
C TRP A 253 3.52 -19.75 12.76
N GLY A 254 2.78 -19.36 13.79
CA GLY A 254 2.75 -17.99 14.29
C GLY A 254 4.13 -17.53 14.77
N LYS A 255 4.84 -18.37 15.56
CA LYS A 255 6.21 -18.08 16.00
C LYS A 255 7.19 -17.92 14.85
N ALA A 256 7.01 -18.66 13.76
CA ALA A 256 7.84 -18.55 12.57
C ALA A 256 7.49 -17.32 11.72
N LEU A 257 6.21 -16.95 11.65
CA LEU A 257 5.72 -15.79 10.90
C LEU A 257 5.98 -14.46 11.63
N LEU A 258 5.93 -14.44 12.95
CA LEU A 258 6.02 -13.22 13.76
C LEU A 258 7.30 -12.39 13.53
N PRO A 259 8.52 -12.98 13.47
CA PRO A 259 9.73 -12.22 13.14
C PRO A 259 9.69 -11.60 11.76
N VAL A 260 9.17 -12.33 10.76
CA VAL A 260 8.98 -11.82 9.40
C VAL A 260 8.00 -10.65 9.43
N LEU A 261 6.83 -10.83 10.04
CA LEU A 261 5.84 -9.77 10.23
C LEU A 261 6.43 -8.50 10.87
N LYS A 262 7.13 -8.65 11.99
CA LYS A 262 7.76 -7.53 12.70
C LYS A 262 8.87 -6.83 11.91
N SER A 263 9.48 -7.51 10.95
CA SER A 263 10.49 -6.93 10.07
C SER A 263 9.89 -6.13 8.91
N LEU A 264 8.62 -6.39 8.57
CA LEU A 264 7.94 -5.74 7.46
C LEU A 264 7.38 -4.38 7.92
N LYS A 265 7.59 -3.36 7.10
CA LYS A 265 6.93 -2.08 7.29
C LYS A 265 5.69 -2.02 6.42
N CYS A 266 4.56 -1.63 6.99
CA CYS A 266 3.42 -1.24 6.18
C CYS A 266 3.87 -0.12 5.23
N MET A 267 3.66 -0.30 3.92
CA MET A 267 3.99 0.76 2.97
C MET A 267 3.12 1.98 3.27
N PRO A 268 3.72 3.18 3.44
CA PRO A 268 2.93 4.37 3.71
C PRO A 268 1.94 4.65 2.57
N VAL A 269 0.72 5.02 2.92
CA VAL A 269 -0.29 5.41 1.93
C VAL A 269 0.05 6.78 1.36
N PRO A 270 0.32 6.90 0.04
CA PRO A 270 0.73 8.16 -0.54
C PRO A 270 -0.42 9.19 -0.50
N VAL A 271 -0.06 10.43 -0.18
CA VAL A 271 -0.95 11.59 -0.29
C VAL A 271 -0.26 12.65 -1.15
N ILE A 272 -0.98 13.19 -2.11
CA ILE A 272 -0.53 14.29 -2.98
C ILE A 272 -1.34 15.54 -2.61
N LEU A 273 -0.65 16.64 -2.37
CA LEU A 273 -1.27 17.95 -2.29
C LEU A 273 -1.23 18.61 -3.67
N THR A 274 -2.32 19.26 -4.09
CA THR A 274 -2.36 20.01 -5.34
C THR A 274 -3.04 21.35 -5.09
N ALA A 275 -2.36 22.45 -5.42
CA ALA A 275 -2.90 23.78 -5.22
C ALA A 275 -2.47 24.74 -6.35
N GLY A 276 -3.18 25.87 -6.46
CA GLY A 276 -2.88 26.88 -7.46
C GLY A 276 -4.11 27.53 -8.06
N GLN A 277 -3.96 28.06 -9.30
CA GLN A 277 -5.03 28.77 -9.99
C GLN A 277 -5.61 27.98 -11.19
N SER A 278 -6.16 28.63 -12.18
CA SER A 278 -6.98 28.02 -13.24
C SER A 278 -6.31 26.87 -14.00
N ASN A 279 -5.02 26.92 -14.28
CA ASN A 279 -4.31 25.82 -14.93
C ASN A 279 -4.11 24.60 -14.00
N ALA A 280 -3.96 24.82 -12.68
CA ALA A 280 -3.97 23.74 -11.69
C ALA A 280 -5.39 23.18 -11.49
N ASP A 281 -6.40 24.04 -11.56
CA ASP A 281 -7.80 23.66 -11.47
C ASP A 281 -8.21 22.75 -12.64
N GLY A 282 -7.91 23.20 -13.89
CA GLY A 282 -8.20 22.53 -15.15
C GLY A 282 -9.16 23.36 -16.02
N ARG A 283 -8.80 23.54 -17.29
CA ARG A 283 -9.61 24.32 -18.27
C ARG A 283 -9.69 23.65 -19.63
N VAL A 284 -9.08 22.49 -19.79
CA VAL A 284 -9.22 21.71 -21.04
C VAL A 284 -10.65 21.19 -21.13
N PRO A 285 -11.36 21.36 -22.27
CA PRO A 285 -12.70 20.85 -22.41
C PRO A 285 -12.81 19.36 -22.12
N LEU A 286 -13.81 18.93 -21.36
CA LEU A 286 -14.02 17.52 -21.02
C LEU A 286 -14.30 16.66 -22.26
N ALA A 287 -14.84 17.25 -23.34
CA ALA A 287 -15.02 16.59 -24.62
C ALA A 287 -13.69 16.10 -25.25
N ASP A 288 -12.58 16.75 -24.88
CA ASP A 288 -11.24 16.41 -25.37
C ASP A 288 -10.48 15.50 -24.39
N LEU A 289 -11.17 14.90 -23.39
CA LEU A 289 -10.55 14.00 -22.41
C LEU A 289 -10.11 12.70 -23.09
N PRO A 290 -8.81 12.35 -23.04
CA PRO A 290 -8.30 11.09 -23.57
C PRO A 290 -8.95 9.86 -22.92
N GLU A 291 -9.16 8.79 -23.69
CA GLU A 291 -9.83 7.57 -23.20
C GLU A 291 -9.14 6.95 -22.00
N GLU A 292 -7.80 6.94 -22.01
CA GLU A 292 -6.97 6.41 -20.92
C GLU A 292 -7.13 7.16 -19.60
N LEU A 293 -7.67 8.38 -19.62
CA LEU A 293 -7.89 9.21 -18.44
C LEU A 293 -9.34 9.15 -17.91
N LYS A 294 -10.23 8.39 -18.53
CA LYS A 294 -11.65 8.35 -18.13
C LYS A 294 -11.94 7.54 -16.87
N ALA A 295 -11.06 6.63 -16.48
CA ALA A 295 -11.28 5.72 -15.35
C ALA A 295 -10.08 5.66 -14.41
N TYR A 296 -10.36 5.69 -13.10
CA TYR A 296 -9.37 5.53 -12.02
C TYR A 296 -9.88 4.49 -11.03
N GLN A 297 -9.01 3.60 -10.63
CA GLN A 297 -9.32 2.53 -9.68
C GLN A 297 -8.86 2.88 -8.25
N TYR A 298 -7.69 3.48 -8.12
CA TYR A 298 -6.97 3.64 -6.86
C TYR A 298 -6.90 5.07 -6.36
N CYS A 299 -7.08 6.08 -7.23
CA CYS A 299 -7.02 7.48 -6.86
C CYS A 299 -8.29 7.92 -6.11
N ARG A 300 -8.12 8.50 -4.93
CA ARG A 300 -9.18 9.11 -4.13
C ARG A 300 -8.86 10.57 -3.90
N TRP A 301 -9.86 11.46 -3.97
CA TRP A 301 -9.61 12.88 -3.79
C TRP A 301 -10.62 13.59 -2.92
N SER A 302 -10.15 14.65 -2.27
CA SER A 302 -10.95 15.73 -1.70
C SER A 302 -10.64 16.99 -2.52
N TYR A 303 -11.67 17.66 -3.02
CA TYR A 303 -11.52 18.86 -3.84
C TYR A 303 -12.13 20.07 -3.13
N GLY A 304 -11.39 21.18 -3.09
CA GLY A 304 -11.82 22.48 -2.59
C GLY A 304 -11.47 23.61 -3.55
N SER A 305 -12.18 24.69 -3.41
CA SER A 305 -11.99 25.97 -4.09
C SER A 305 -12.37 27.08 -3.11
N GLY A 306 -12.19 28.36 -3.47
CA GLY A 306 -12.44 29.46 -2.55
C GLY A 306 -13.84 29.47 -1.91
N ASP A 307 -14.86 29.25 -2.71
CA ASP A 307 -16.26 29.27 -2.29
C ASP A 307 -16.99 27.93 -2.44
N PHE A 308 -16.23 26.86 -2.77
CA PHE A 308 -16.80 25.54 -3.05
C PHE A 308 -15.88 24.44 -2.50
N GLU A 309 -16.45 23.51 -1.73
CA GLU A 309 -15.79 22.30 -1.29
C GLU A 309 -16.69 21.10 -1.61
N THR A 310 -16.11 19.99 -2.08
CA THR A 310 -16.75 18.69 -1.93
C THR A 310 -16.83 18.37 -0.44
N ALA A 311 -17.74 17.52 0.00
CA ALA A 311 -18.00 17.32 1.44
C ALA A 311 -16.73 17.34 2.30
N THR A 312 -16.68 18.23 3.28
CA THR A 312 -15.51 18.56 4.11
C THR A 312 -14.84 17.31 4.69
N GLY A 313 -13.55 17.18 4.47
CA GLY A 313 -12.74 16.07 5.00
C GLY A 313 -13.01 14.70 4.39
N THR A 314 -13.87 14.55 3.40
CA THR A 314 -14.21 13.28 2.77
C THR A 314 -13.43 13.04 1.49
N PHE A 315 -13.20 11.76 1.16
CA PHE A 315 -12.56 11.36 -0.09
C PHE A 315 -13.52 10.55 -0.96
N SER A 316 -13.71 11.00 -2.19
CA SER A 316 -14.44 10.28 -3.24
C SER A 316 -13.50 9.64 -4.25
N PRO A 317 -13.94 8.69 -5.08
CA PRO A 317 -13.18 8.28 -6.25
C PRO A 317 -12.83 9.49 -7.12
N PHE A 318 -11.57 9.56 -7.58
CA PHE A 318 -11.17 10.66 -8.45
C PHE A 318 -11.94 10.62 -9.77
N ALA A 319 -12.47 11.77 -10.17
CA ALA A 319 -13.03 11.98 -11.49
C ALA A 319 -12.17 13.04 -12.22
N PRO A 320 -11.73 12.82 -13.46
CA PRO A 320 -10.86 13.72 -14.21
C PRO A 320 -11.63 14.93 -14.72
N ARG A 321 -12.32 15.63 -13.85
CA ARG A 321 -13.07 16.85 -14.13
C ARG A 321 -12.99 17.79 -12.95
N VAL A 322 -13.15 19.08 -13.23
CA VAL A 322 -13.28 20.07 -12.18
C VAL A 322 -14.63 19.86 -11.49
N ALA A 323 -14.64 19.80 -10.16
CA ALA A 323 -15.87 19.56 -9.41
C ALA A 323 -16.72 20.82 -9.22
N LYS A 324 -16.17 22.02 -9.51
CA LYS A 324 -16.85 23.30 -9.40
C LYS A 324 -17.95 23.46 -10.48
N PRO A 325 -19.22 23.68 -10.13
CA PRO A 325 -20.35 23.60 -11.07
C PRO A 325 -20.22 24.44 -12.35
N LYS A 326 -19.64 25.63 -12.26
CA LYS A 326 -19.50 26.53 -13.42
C LYS A 326 -18.48 26.08 -14.46
N ILE A 327 -17.55 25.18 -14.09
CA ILE A 327 -16.43 24.73 -14.93
C ILE A 327 -16.27 23.21 -14.90
N GLU A 328 -17.30 22.47 -14.49
CA GLU A 328 -17.30 21.00 -14.37
C GLU A 328 -17.07 20.26 -15.70
N GLN A 329 -17.27 20.94 -16.84
CA GLN A 329 -17.04 20.41 -18.17
C GLN A 329 -15.57 20.57 -18.62
N SER A 330 -14.64 20.62 -17.67
CA SER A 330 -13.20 20.74 -17.96
C SER A 330 -12.35 19.83 -17.07
N TRP A 331 -11.11 19.54 -17.52
CA TRP A 331 -10.12 18.74 -16.83
C TRP A 331 -8.74 19.43 -16.84
N GLY A 332 -7.79 18.93 -16.05
CA GLY A 332 -6.47 19.51 -15.91
C GLY A 332 -5.32 18.50 -16.05
N PHE A 333 -4.09 19.01 -16.07
CA PHE A 333 -2.87 18.19 -16.21
C PHE A 333 -2.67 17.20 -15.06
N ASP A 334 -3.24 17.50 -13.90
CA ASP A 334 -3.23 16.64 -12.71
C ASP A 334 -3.86 15.26 -12.97
N ALA A 335 -4.86 15.16 -13.83
CA ALA A 335 -5.44 13.89 -14.24
C ALA A 335 -4.37 12.95 -14.83
N VAL A 336 -3.45 13.48 -15.64
CA VAL A 336 -2.34 12.69 -16.21
C VAL A 336 -1.37 12.25 -15.12
N VAL A 337 -1.01 13.15 -14.19
CA VAL A 337 -0.13 12.82 -13.06
C VAL A 337 -0.73 11.68 -12.24
N TYR A 338 -1.99 11.81 -11.83
CA TYR A 338 -2.65 10.79 -10.99
C TYR A 338 -2.81 9.46 -11.74
N LYS A 339 -3.05 9.49 -13.05
CA LYS A 339 -3.09 8.26 -13.85
C LYS A 339 -1.76 7.53 -13.88
N ARG A 340 -0.66 8.25 -14.03
CA ARG A 340 0.69 7.69 -14.01
C ARG A 340 1.08 7.16 -12.63
N LEU A 341 0.70 7.85 -11.57
CA LEU A 341 0.90 7.38 -10.19
C LEU A 341 0.06 6.12 -9.90
N GLU A 342 -1.18 6.07 -10.39
CA GLU A 342 -2.02 4.88 -10.28
C GLU A 342 -1.41 3.66 -10.96
N GLN A 343 -0.87 3.85 -12.17
CA GLN A 343 -0.18 2.80 -12.93
C GLN A 343 1.10 2.32 -12.24
N LEU A 344 1.84 3.24 -11.59
CA LEU A 344 3.06 2.94 -10.87
C LEU A 344 2.78 2.20 -9.56
N TRP A 345 1.91 2.74 -8.72
CA TRP A 345 1.68 2.25 -7.37
C TRP A 345 0.73 1.05 -7.29
N GLN A 346 -0.23 0.95 -8.20
CA GLN A 346 -1.27 -0.10 -8.25
C GLN A 346 -1.96 -0.35 -6.89
N ARG A 347 -2.10 0.70 -6.08
CA ARG A 347 -2.69 0.69 -4.74
C ARG A 347 -3.32 2.04 -4.43
N PRO A 348 -4.26 2.13 -3.46
CA PRO A 348 -4.88 3.39 -3.08
C PRO A 348 -3.87 4.47 -2.72
N PHE A 349 -4.14 5.67 -3.22
CA PHE A 349 -3.49 6.91 -2.82
C PHE A 349 -4.53 8.03 -2.79
N TYR A 350 -4.20 9.09 -2.08
CA TYR A 350 -5.11 10.17 -1.82
C TYR A 350 -4.58 11.49 -2.37
N VAL A 351 -5.51 12.35 -2.75
CA VAL A 351 -5.22 13.70 -3.25
C VAL A 351 -6.05 14.69 -2.45
N ILE A 352 -5.40 15.74 -1.94
CA ILE A 352 -6.07 16.93 -1.39
C ILE A 352 -5.80 18.06 -2.37
N LYS A 353 -6.82 18.47 -3.11
CA LYS A 353 -6.72 19.48 -4.16
C LYS A 353 -7.51 20.73 -3.74
N HIS A 354 -6.84 21.89 -3.72
CA HIS A 354 -7.46 23.18 -3.50
C HIS A 354 -7.01 24.16 -4.58
N THR A 355 -7.91 24.56 -5.45
CA THR A 355 -7.57 25.40 -6.62
C THR A 355 -8.67 26.42 -6.87
N ASP A 356 -8.27 27.66 -7.25
CA ASP A 356 -9.24 28.67 -7.67
C ASP A 356 -8.69 29.54 -8.80
N GLY A 357 -9.47 29.69 -9.88
CA GLY A 357 -9.04 30.36 -11.09
C GLY A 357 -8.91 31.87 -10.94
N GLY A 358 -7.88 32.45 -11.56
CA GLY A 358 -7.67 33.91 -11.60
C GLY A 358 -7.20 34.50 -10.27
N THR A 359 -6.58 33.69 -9.39
CA THR A 359 -6.16 34.14 -8.05
C THR A 359 -4.66 34.40 -7.98
N ALA A 360 -4.28 35.48 -7.28
CA ALA A 360 -2.91 35.90 -7.05
C ALA A 360 -2.42 35.51 -5.64
N ILE A 361 -1.10 35.54 -5.44
CA ILE A 361 -0.53 35.51 -4.09
C ILE A 361 -0.62 36.90 -3.46
N ASP A 362 -0.24 37.95 -4.20
CA ASP A 362 -0.14 39.29 -3.67
C ASP A 362 -1.52 40.00 -3.62
N PRO A 363 -1.98 40.47 -2.44
CA PRO A 363 -3.28 41.14 -2.29
C PRO A 363 -3.39 42.46 -3.04
N SER A 364 -2.29 43.06 -3.50
CA SER A 364 -2.32 44.27 -4.34
C SER A 364 -2.72 43.97 -5.79
N CYS A 365 -2.72 42.72 -6.22
CA CYS A 365 -3.12 42.30 -7.56
C CYS A 365 -4.65 42.30 -7.71
N LYS A 366 -5.20 43.41 -8.20
CA LYS A 366 -6.66 43.58 -8.43
C LYS A 366 -7.24 42.60 -9.46
N ALA A 367 -6.40 41.88 -10.19
CA ALA A 367 -6.82 40.88 -11.18
C ALA A 367 -7.34 39.57 -10.56
N SER A 368 -7.21 39.41 -9.24
CA SER A 368 -7.77 38.26 -8.57
C SER A 368 -9.30 38.30 -8.65
N THR A 369 -9.87 37.32 -9.35
CA THR A 369 -11.30 37.13 -9.41
C THR A 369 -11.84 36.91 -8.00
N HIS A 370 -12.91 37.57 -7.64
CA HIS A 370 -13.54 37.46 -6.31
C HIS A 370 -12.72 37.99 -5.11
N GLY A 371 -11.55 38.60 -5.30
CA GLY A 371 -10.72 39.12 -4.20
C GLY A 371 -10.11 38.06 -3.29
N LEU A 372 -9.87 36.85 -3.80
CA LEU A 372 -9.27 35.75 -3.08
C LEU A 372 -7.76 35.65 -3.36
N TYR A 373 -6.97 35.37 -2.34
CA TYR A 373 -5.51 35.39 -2.42
C TYR A 373 -4.85 34.22 -1.67
N TRP A 374 -3.68 33.80 -2.16
CA TRP A 374 -2.81 32.81 -1.55
C TRP A 374 -1.78 33.40 -0.58
N SER A 375 -1.93 34.65 -0.19
CA SER A 375 -0.94 35.39 0.61
C SER A 375 -0.66 34.69 1.95
N ALA A 376 0.65 34.57 2.28
CA ALA A 376 1.15 34.20 3.58
C ALA A 376 1.65 35.42 4.39
N ASP A 377 1.36 36.65 3.94
CA ASP A 377 1.67 37.88 4.68
C ASP A 377 0.90 37.88 6.01
N PRO A 378 1.57 38.07 7.16
CA PRO A 378 0.91 38.02 8.46
C PRO A 378 -0.22 39.03 8.61
N ALA A 379 -0.03 40.27 8.14
CA ALA A 379 -1.07 41.32 8.25
C ALA A 379 -2.29 40.96 7.39
N PHE A 380 -2.10 40.34 6.22
CA PHE A 380 -3.20 39.84 5.42
C PHE A 380 -3.92 38.67 6.14
N LEU A 381 -3.18 37.70 6.67
CA LEU A 381 -3.77 36.57 7.36
C LEU A 381 -4.55 37.03 8.61
N ASP A 382 -4.01 37.94 9.39
CA ASP A 382 -4.69 38.48 10.58
C ASP A 382 -5.97 39.24 10.25
N SER A 383 -6.03 39.88 9.07
CA SER A 383 -7.17 40.71 8.63
C SER A 383 -8.29 39.94 7.95
N THR A 384 -8.15 38.62 7.68
CA THR A 384 -9.15 37.86 6.96
C THR A 384 -9.30 36.42 7.47
N THR A 385 -10.46 35.84 7.22
CA THR A 385 -10.74 34.42 7.48
C THR A 385 -10.52 33.57 6.22
N SER A 386 -10.74 32.26 6.35
CA SER A 386 -10.72 31.30 5.24
C SER A 386 -11.72 31.71 4.15
N ALA A 387 -11.32 31.56 2.89
CA ALA A 387 -12.20 31.83 1.74
C ALA A 387 -13.44 30.93 1.77
N SER A 388 -13.34 29.69 2.21
CA SER A 388 -14.48 28.78 2.37
C SER A 388 -15.48 29.21 3.45
N HIS A 389 -15.17 30.22 4.23
CA HIS A 389 -16.03 30.84 5.27
C HIS A 389 -16.31 32.34 5.00
N GLY A 390 -16.35 32.72 3.74
CA GLY A 390 -16.66 34.10 3.34
C GLY A 390 -15.49 35.08 3.54
N GLY A 391 -14.29 34.59 3.89
CA GLY A 391 -13.07 35.38 3.94
C GLY A 391 -12.37 35.48 2.60
N ARG A 392 -11.10 35.91 2.62
CA ARG A 392 -10.30 36.17 1.41
C ARG A 392 -9.07 35.26 1.27
N SER A 393 -8.72 34.45 2.29
CA SER A 393 -7.52 33.64 2.30
C SER A 393 -7.78 32.24 1.75
N LEU A 394 -7.22 31.96 0.57
CA LEU A 394 -7.17 30.62 0.00
C LEU A 394 -6.18 29.72 0.76
N LEU A 395 -5.12 30.33 1.32
CA LEU A 395 -4.15 29.58 2.11
C LEU A 395 -4.82 28.98 3.36
N LYS A 396 -5.58 29.77 4.13
CA LYS A 396 -6.37 29.28 5.26
C LYS A 396 -7.45 28.27 4.85
N ALA A 397 -8.03 28.41 3.65
CA ALA A 397 -9.00 27.45 3.14
C ALA A 397 -8.33 26.10 2.81
N PHE A 398 -7.14 26.13 2.24
CA PHE A 398 -6.37 24.92 1.94
C PHE A 398 -5.88 24.23 3.21
N GLU A 399 -5.34 24.97 4.18
CA GLU A 399 -4.93 24.44 5.49
C GLU A 399 -6.10 23.74 6.18
N ARG A 400 -7.23 24.40 6.25
CA ARG A 400 -8.43 23.81 6.83
C ARG A 400 -8.86 22.52 6.11
N GLN A 401 -8.84 22.51 4.78
CA GLN A 401 -9.16 21.29 4.02
C GLN A 401 -8.18 20.17 4.34
N ILE A 402 -6.89 20.48 4.52
CA ILE A 402 -5.89 19.50 4.98
C ILE A 402 -6.28 18.96 6.36
N ASP A 403 -6.56 19.85 7.32
CA ASP A 403 -6.91 19.48 8.70
C ASP A 403 -8.15 18.57 8.77
N ASP A 404 -9.17 18.88 7.98
CA ASP A 404 -10.40 18.11 7.88
C ASP A 404 -10.18 16.75 7.20
N CYS A 405 -9.21 16.64 6.28
CA CYS A 405 -8.86 15.41 5.57
C CYS A 405 -7.99 14.46 6.38
N LEU A 406 -7.03 14.96 7.17
CA LEU A 406 -6.05 14.14 7.87
C LEU A 406 -6.64 13.04 8.77
N PRO A 407 -7.72 13.28 9.56
CA PRO A 407 -8.35 12.24 10.38
C PRO A 407 -8.98 11.09 9.58
N ASN A 408 -9.31 11.34 8.32
CA ASN A 408 -9.96 10.38 7.41
C ASN A 408 -8.96 9.61 6.53
N LEU A 409 -7.68 9.89 6.65
CA LEU A 409 -6.62 9.13 5.99
C LEU A 409 -6.25 7.88 6.80
N PRO A 410 -5.75 6.81 6.13
CA PRO A 410 -5.12 5.69 6.83
C PRO A 410 -4.00 6.16 7.77
N LYS A 411 -3.91 5.60 8.98
CA LYS A 411 -2.93 6.04 10.01
C LYS A 411 -1.48 6.12 9.54
N ASN A 412 -1.10 5.28 8.57
CA ASN A 412 0.24 5.23 7.97
C ASN A 412 0.40 6.08 6.71
N TYR A 413 -0.41 7.14 6.54
CA TYR A 413 -0.27 8.03 5.39
C TYR A 413 1.07 8.77 5.35
N ASP A 414 1.49 9.11 4.13
CA ASP A 414 2.68 9.90 3.85
C ASP A 414 2.41 10.93 2.75
N ILE A 415 2.48 12.21 3.12
CA ILE A 415 2.35 13.30 2.15
C ILE A 415 3.66 13.37 1.35
N LYS A 416 3.55 13.14 0.05
CA LYS A 416 4.69 13.00 -0.86
C LYS A 416 5.20 14.33 -1.41
N CYS A 417 4.29 15.20 -1.83
CA CYS A 417 4.64 16.51 -2.38
C CYS A 417 3.43 17.44 -2.44
N LEU A 418 3.72 18.71 -2.73
CA LEU A 418 2.78 19.72 -3.21
C LEU A 418 3.02 19.95 -4.71
N ILE A 419 2.00 19.75 -5.53
CA ILE A 419 1.96 20.20 -6.93
C ILE A 419 1.35 21.59 -6.93
N TRP A 420 2.13 22.57 -7.41
CA TRP A 420 1.75 23.97 -7.42
C TRP A 420 1.76 24.54 -8.84
N HIS A 421 0.69 25.19 -9.27
CA HIS A 421 0.69 25.92 -10.54
C HIS A 421 -0.10 27.21 -10.41
N GLN A 422 0.63 28.33 -10.24
CA GLN A 422 0.08 29.66 -10.00
C GLN A 422 1.15 30.71 -10.37
N GLY A 423 0.76 31.92 -10.66
CA GLY A 423 1.63 33.07 -10.94
C GLY A 423 1.17 33.95 -12.09
N GLU A 424 0.27 33.46 -12.96
CA GLU A 424 -0.27 34.23 -14.07
C GLU A 424 -1.03 35.49 -13.60
N SER A 425 -1.60 35.45 -12.40
CA SER A 425 -2.34 36.57 -11.82
C SER A 425 -1.47 37.59 -11.07
N ASP A 426 -0.17 37.29 -10.88
CA ASP A 426 0.76 38.14 -10.12
C ASP A 426 1.66 39.02 -10.99
N GLN A 427 1.33 39.23 -12.27
CA GLN A 427 2.14 40.07 -13.18
C GLN A 427 2.43 41.49 -12.64
N LYS A 428 1.49 42.07 -11.92
CA LYS A 428 1.60 43.44 -11.36
C LYS A 428 2.42 43.50 -10.06
N ALA A 429 2.72 42.34 -9.47
CA ALA A 429 3.56 42.15 -8.29
C ALA A 429 4.69 41.19 -8.55
N ALA A 430 5.12 41.08 -9.81
CA ALA A 430 6.13 40.11 -10.24
C ALA A 430 7.49 40.33 -9.55
N ASP A 431 7.82 41.53 -9.17
CA ASP A 431 8.99 41.95 -8.39
C ASP A 431 9.01 41.34 -6.97
N ARG A 432 7.84 41.06 -6.39
CA ARG A 432 7.69 40.47 -5.05
C ARG A 432 7.33 38.99 -5.09
N TYR A 433 7.09 38.43 -6.28
CA TYR A 433 6.59 37.06 -6.43
C TYR A 433 7.51 36.01 -5.77
N TYR A 434 8.82 36.19 -5.87
CA TYR A 434 9.79 35.30 -5.22
C TYR A 434 9.56 35.22 -3.70
N ASP A 435 9.53 36.37 -3.02
CA ASP A 435 9.37 36.41 -1.56
C ASP A 435 7.98 35.91 -1.14
N ASN A 436 6.95 36.28 -1.89
CA ASN A 436 5.57 35.87 -1.65
C ASN A 436 5.40 34.34 -1.80
N LEU A 437 5.92 33.74 -2.87
CA LEU A 437 5.82 32.28 -3.07
C LEU A 437 6.65 31.52 -2.04
N LYS A 438 7.86 32.01 -1.73
CA LYS A 438 8.70 31.41 -0.67
C LYS A 438 7.96 31.39 0.67
N ALA A 439 7.30 32.50 1.04
CA ALA A 439 6.51 32.57 2.25
C ALA A 439 5.34 31.57 2.24
N VAL A 440 4.60 31.43 1.14
CA VAL A 440 3.51 30.46 1.01
C VAL A 440 4.02 29.02 1.18
N VAL A 441 5.12 28.66 0.52
CA VAL A 441 5.72 27.31 0.62
C VAL A 441 6.16 27.01 2.06
N LEU A 442 6.85 27.94 2.70
CA LEU A 442 7.27 27.78 4.09
C LEU A 442 6.10 27.67 5.06
N HIS A 443 5.05 28.46 4.84
CA HIS A 443 3.84 28.44 5.65
C HIS A 443 3.11 27.08 5.56
N ILE A 444 2.91 26.55 4.35
CA ILE A 444 2.29 25.23 4.15
C ILE A 444 3.15 24.12 4.81
N ARG A 445 4.47 24.18 4.63
CA ARG A 445 5.39 23.19 5.26
C ARG A 445 5.31 23.23 6.78
N GLN A 446 5.29 24.45 7.37
CA GLN A 446 5.16 24.62 8.82
C GLN A 446 3.83 24.10 9.32
N HIS A 447 2.72 24.47 8.67
CA HIS A 447 1.39 23.97 9.02
C HIS A 447 1.34 22.43 9.05
N LEU A 448 1.90 21.77 8.03
CA LEU A 448 1.95 20.30 7.99
C LEU A 448 2.77 19.71 9.14
N VAL A 449 3.84 20.37 9.57
CA VAL A 449 4.61 19.93 10.75
C VAL A 449 3.78 20.08 12.01
N ASP A 450 3.10 21.22 12.17
CA ASP A 450 2.31 21.52 13.36
C ASP A 450 1.14 20.54 13.55
N VAL A 451 0.39 20.26 12.48
CA VAL A 451 -0.79 19.39 12.56
C VAL A 451 -0.46 17.89 12.55
N THR A 452 0.70 17.49 12.03
CA THR A 452 1.08 16.06 11.96
C THR A 452 2.15 15.64 12.97
N GLY A 453 2.90 16.57 13.55
CA GLY A 453 4.09 16.34 14.37
C GLY A 453 5.30 15.79 13.58
N LYS A 454 5.22 15.68 12.24
CA LYS A 454 6.25 15.04 11.39
C LYS A 454 7.22 16.08 10.84
N LYS A 455 8.37 16.27 11.50
CA LYS A 455 9.41 17.23 11.10
C LYS A 455 9.90 17.13 9.65
N LYS A 456 9.77 15.96 9.00
CA LYS A 456 10.16 15.77 7.60
C LYS A 456 9.41 16.68 6.63
N TYR A 457 8.22 17.17 6.97
CA TYR A 457 7.45 18.06 6.12
C TYR A 457 8.00 19.49 6.04
N HIS A 458 8.97 19.89 6.88
CA HIS A 458 9.77 21.11 6.62
C HIS A 458 10.46 21.10 5.25
N SER A 459 10.75 19.90 4.74
CA SER A 459 11.39 19.67 3.44
C SER A 459 10.43 19.02 2.44
N LEU A 460 9.10 19.21 2.58
CA LEU A 460 8.14 18.64 1.65
C LEU A 460 8.49 19.10 0.22
N PRO A 461 8.65 18.16 -0.74
CA PRO A 461 8.89 18.51 -2.13
C PRO A 461 7.74 19.34 -2.72
N VAL A 462 8.10 20.38 -3.47
CA VAL A 462 7.17 21.19 -4.26
C VAL A 462 7.51 21.04 -5.73
N ILE A 463 6.53 20.77 -6.57
CA ILE A 463 6.70 20.66 -8.01
C ILE A 463 5.86 21.75 -8.66
N CYS A 464 6.52 22.71 -9.31
CA CYS A 464 5.88 23.89 -9.87
C CYS A 464 6.10 23.97 -11.39
N GLY A 465 5.02 24.12 -12.16
CA GLY A 465 5.11 24.37 -13.60
C GLY A 465 5.38 25.84 -13.92
N THR A 466 6.19 26.12 -14.95
CA THR A 466 6.30 27.46 -15.56
C THR A 466 5.12 27.70 -16.52
N PHE A 467 5.17 28.76 -17.32
CA PHE A 467 4.11 29.17 -18.23
C PHE A 467 4.55 29.06 -19.68
N SER A 468 3.61 28.75 -20.57
CA SER A 468 3.88 28.80 -22.03
C SER A 468 4.42 30.16 -22.44
N LYS A 469 5.42 30.19 -23.33
CA LYS A 469 5.93 31.44 -23.93
C LYS A 469 4.85 32.24 -24.65
N ASP A 470 3.81 31.56 -25.13
CA ASP A 470 2.69 32.15 -25.88
C ASP A 470 1.56 32.64 -24.98
N SER A 471 1.68 32.47 -23.64
CA SER A 471 0.68 32.92 -22.69
C SER A 471 0.64 34.44 -22.58
N ARG A 472 -0.56 35.00 -22.74
CA ARG A 472 -0.81 36.46 -22.56
C ARG A 472 -0.60 36.96 -21.13
N GLN A 473 -0.54 36.07 -20.16
CA GLN A 473 -0.31 36.40 -18.75
C GLN A 473 1.08 35.90 -18.27
N ARG A 474 2.00 35.58 -19.18
CA ARG A 474 3.36 35.22 -18.80
C ARG A 474 4.14 36.46 -18.37
N SER A 475 4.74 36.40 -17.19
CA SER A 475 5.75 37.36 -16.72
C SER A 475 7.11 36.66 -16.63
N GLN A 476 8.14 37.24 -17.29
CA GLN A 476 9.49 36.68 -17.17
C GLN A 476 10.01 36.76 -15.74
N GLN A 477 9.72 37.85 -15.01
CA GLN A 477 10.13 38.01 -13.60
C GLN A 477 9.52 36.93 -12.70
N VAL A 478 8.27 36.51 -12.96
CA VAL A 478 7.66 35.38 -12.23
C VAL A 478 8.37 34.09 -12.55
N VAL A 479 8.69 33.84 -13.83
CA VAL A 479 9.46 32.63 -14.24
C VAL A 479 10.86 32.61 -13.58
N ASP A 480 11.55 33.76 -13.59
CA ASP A 480 12.88 33.89 -12.98
C ASP A 480 12.82 33.66 -11.46
N ALA A 481 11.74 34.10 -10.80
CA ALA A 481 11.50 33.84 -9.38
C ALA A 481 11.33 32.35 -9.06
N LEU A 482 10.65 31.60 -9.93
CA LEU A 482 10.52 30.12 -9.79
C LEU A 482 11.89 29.44 -9.87
N TYR A 483 12.70 29.77 -10.87
CA TYR A 483 14.04 29.18 -11.03
C TYR A 483 15.00 29.61 -9.91
N ARG A 484 14.89 30.87 -9.43
CA ARG A 484 15.65 31.32 -8.26
C ARG A 484 15.32 30.48 -7.03
N LEU A 485 14.04 30.26 -6.75
CA LEU A 485 13.60 29.45 -5.61
C LEU A 485 14.09 28.00 -5.73
N SER A 486 14.06 27.42 -6.94
CA SER A 486 14.59 26.08 -7.20
C SER A 486 16.11 26.00 -7.01
N GLY A 487 16.84 27.07 -7.24
CA GLY A 487 18.29 27.14 -6.97
C GLY A 487 18.64 27.23 -5.49
N GLU A 488 17.75 27.76 -4.66
CA GLU A 488 17.95 27.93 -3.21
C GLU A 488 17.35 26.79 -2.37
N ASP A 489 16.25 26.19 -2.81
CA ASP A 489 15.54 25.09 -2.13
C ASP A 489 15.64 23.80 -2.96
N GLN A 490 16.50 22.87 -2.53
CA GLN A 490 16.68 21.57 -3.20
C GLN A 490 15.40 20.72 -3.30
N ASN A 491 14.35 21.04 -2.55
CA ASN A 491 13.06 20.38 -2.58
C ASN A 491 12.00 21.18 -3.37
N PHE A 492 12.39 22.24 -4.08
CA PHE A 492 11.54 22.99 -4.98
C PHE A 492 11.95 22.73 -6.43
N HIS A 493 11.11 22.03 -7.18
CA HIS A 493 11.41 21.55 -8.53
C HIS A 493 10.57 22.28 -9.56
N VAL A 494 11.23 22.91 -10.53
CA VAL A 494 10.57 23.62 -11.62
C VAL A 494 10.42 22.72 -12.83
N VAL A 495 9.21 22.66 -13.37
CA VAL A 495 8.87 21.96 -14.62
C VAL A 495 8.69 23.01 -15.71
N ASP A 496 9.54 22.97 -16.74
CA ASP A 496 9.44 23.89 -17.87
C ASP A 496 8.19 23.61 -18.69
N ALA A 497 7.36 24.63 -18.90
CA ALA A 497 6.16 24.60 -19.72
C ALA A 497 6.22 25.62 -20.88
N SER A 498 7.39 26.18 -21.17
CA SER A 498 7.56 27.29 -22.12
C SER A 498 7.15 26.94 -23.56
N ASP A 499 7.31 25.68 -23.97
CA ASP A 499 6.98 25.15 -25.29
C ASP A 499 5.55 24.57 -25.40
N LEU A 500 4.78 24.60 -24.29
CA LEU A 500 3.48 23.95 -24.27
C LEU A 500 2.39 24.80 -24.95
N THR A 501 1.47 24.09 -25.62
CA THR A 501 0.39 24.70 -26.40
C THR A 501 -0.81 25.07 -25.55
N LEU A 502 -1.50 26.14 -25.97
CA LEU A 502 -2.62 26.74 -25.26
C LEU A 502 -3.93 26.64 -26.05
N LEU A 503 -5.03 26.82 -25.34
CA LEU A 503 -6.34 27.08 -25.94
C LEU A 503 -6.35 28.42 -26.67
N ARG A 504 -7.44 28.70 -27.42
CA ARG A 504 -7.63 29.98 -28.16
C ARG A 504 -7.54 31.23 -27.30
N ASP A 505 -7.80 31.12 -26.01
CA ASP A 505 -7.70 32.24 -25.05
C ASP A 505 -6.25 32.67 -24.75
N ARG A 506 -5.26 31.89 -25.25
CA ARG A 506 -3.83 32.12 -25.04
C ARG A 506 -3.44 32.23 -23.56
N LEU A 507 -4.09 31.45 -22.72
CA LEU A 507 -3.86 31.41 -21.27
C LEU A 507 -3.83 29.98 -20.73
N HIS A 508 -4.86 29.22 -21.04
CA HIS A 508 -5.01 27.87 -20.50
C HIS A 508 -4.43 26.83 -21.45
N PHE A 509 -3.82 25.79 -20.89
CA PHE A 509 -3.30 24.68 -21.67
C PHE A 509 -4.43 23.98 -22.46
N ASN A 510 -4.14 23.62 -23.70
CA ASN A 510 -4.98 22.70 -24.47
C ASN A 510 -4.69 21.24 -24.09
N THR A 511 -5.31 20.29 -24.75
CA THR A 511 -5.15 18.84 -24.49
C THR A 511 -3.69 18.39 -24.51
N ASP A 512 -2.92 18.78 -25.53
CA ASP A 512 -1.52 18.38 -25.66
C ASP A 512 -0.63 19.06 -24.62
N GLY A 513 -0.86 20.35 -24.37
CA GLY A 513 -0.17 21.11 -23.32
C GLY A 513 -0.40 20.50 -21.94
N ALA A 514 -1.66 20.21 -21.59
CA ALA A 514 -2.00 19.58 -20.30
C ALA A 514 -1.42 18.16 -20.17
N LYS A 515 -1.49 17.36 -21.23
CA LYS A 515 -0.87 16.01 -21.24
C LYS A 515 0.63 16.09 -21.02
N THR A 516 1.30 16.96 -21.75
CA THR A 516 2.76 17.11 -21.66
C THR A 516 3.20 17.63 -20.30
N LEU A 517 2.50 18.64 -19.75
CA LEU A 517 2.78 19.14 -18.40
C LEU A 517 2.62 18.04 -17.35
N GLY A 518 1.51 17.30 -17.42
CA GLY A 518 1.27 16.20 -16.47
C GLY A 518 2.34 15.10 -16.53
N LEU A 519 2.79 14.75 -17.73
CA LEU A 519 3.89 13.81 -17.92
C LEU A 519 5.22 14.35 -17.34
N ARG A 520 5.56 15.61 -17.59
CA ARG A 520 6.77 16.25 -17.06
C ARG A 520 6.75 16.34 -15.53
N VAL A 521 5.60 16.66 -14.94
CA VAL A 521 5.42 16.65 -13.47
C VAL A 521 5.66 15.24 -12.93
N TYR A 522 5.06 14.23 -13.53
CA TYR A 522 5.26 12.83 -13.12
C TYR A 522 6.73 12.38 -13.25
N GLU A 523 7.40 12.70 -14.36
CA GLU A 523 8.83 12.37 -14.55
C GLU A 523 9.72 13.10 -13.54
N THR A 524 9.39 14.34 -13.18
CA THR A 524 10.07 15.08 -12.09
C THR A 524 9.90 14.33 -10.77
N MET A 525 8.69 13.85 -10.45
CA MET A 525 8.46 13.03 -9.25
C MET A 525 9.32 11.75 -9.25
N ARG A 526 9.49 11.11 -10.39
CA ARG A 526 10.33 9.92 -10.51
C ARG A 526 11.81 10.22 -10.35
N THR A 527 12.30 11.24 -11.05
CA THR A 527 13.71 11.67 -11.03
C THR A 527 14.17 12.01 -9.63
N HIS A 528 13.34 12.71 -8.87
CA HIS A 528 13.63 13.11 -7.48
C HIS A 528 13.13 12.11 -6.43
N LYS A 529 12.77 10.89 -6.84
CA LYS A 529 12.33 9.78 -5.95
C LYS A 529 11.10 10.11 -5.08
N ILE A 530 10.30 11.07 -5.48
CA ILE A 530 9.07 11.48 -4.76
C ILE A 530 7.97 10.42 -4.93
N ALA A 531 7.92 9.78 -6.09
CA ALA A 531 6.95 8.74 -6.43
C ALA A 531 7.34 7.33 -5.94
N GLN A 532 8.35 7.20 -5.07
CA GLN A 532 8.77 5.92 -4.49
C GLN A 532 7.98 5.55 -3.24
#